data_103e9cd3626395c97a23188fbebd5d33
#
_entry.id   103e9cd3626395c97a23188fbebd5d33
#
_cell.length_a   1.000
_cell.length_b   1.000
_cell.length_c   1.000
_cell.angle_alpha   90.00
_cell.angle_beta   90.00
_cell.angle_gamma   90.00
#
_symmetry.space_group_name_H-M   'P 1'
#
loop_
_entity.id
_entity.type
_entity.pdbx_description
1 polymer ?
#
loop_
_entity_poly.entity_id
_entity_poly.type
_entity_poly.pdbx_seq_one_letter_code
_entity_poly.pdbx_strand_id
1 'polypeptide(L)'
;SKPSMLFLQSGNWPTIGIELMLLSMLHKLQSTKPVQPRTTDAWLANSQIMVAGNGKWLIAAKGGNNAESHNHNDVGSFIITYNGKPALIDLGRDTYTSQTFSNRRYEMMNNRSKYHNVPVINGYEQKDGSEYKGIDVDHTYTDSASVMLVDIAKAYPKEAEVKSWVRRLTLNRKLNKISIVEYIVMD
;
A
#
# COMPACT_ATOMS: atom_id res chain seq x y z
N SER A 1 -32.21 -0.34 -0.75
CA SER A 1 -31.72 0.43 0.39
C SER A 1 -30.33 0.97 0.05
N LYS A 2 -30.21 2.29 -0.05
CA LYS A 2 -28.94 2.96 -0.28
C LYS A 2 -28.05 2.78 0.96
N PRO A 3 -26.77 2.44 0.83
CA PRO A 3 -25.86 2.53 1.97
C PRO A 3 -25.73 4.00 2.38
N SER A 4 -26.00 4.26 3.65
CA SER A 4 -25.97 5.60 4.24
C SER A 4 -24.53 6.16 4.17
N MET A 5 -24.42 7.31 3.51
CA MET A 5 -23.21 8.16 3.50
C MET A 5 -23.01 8.82 4.87
N LEU A 6 -22.56 8.06 5.86
CA LEU A 6 -22.43 8.55 7.25
C LEU A 6 -21.01 9.07 7.58
N PHE A 7 -20.12 9.17 6.59
CA PHE A 7 -18.71 9.55 6.84
C PHE A 7 -18.30 10.94 6.33
N LEU A 8 -19.23 11.76 5.81
CA LEU A 8 -18.87 13.07 5.24
C LEU A 8 -19.36 14.27 6.07
N GLN A 9 -19.79 14.09 7.32
CA GLN A 9 -20.32 15.21 8.14
C GLN A 9 -19.43 15.71 9.29
N SER A 10 -18.23 15.24 9.46
CA SER A 10 -17.25 15.86 10.37
C SER A 10 -16.27 16.71 9.57
N GLY A 11 -16.34 18.02 9.71
CA GLY A 11 -15.58 19.03 8.97
C GLY A 11 -14.07 19.08 9.24
N ASN A 12 -13.40 17.92 9.36
CA ASN A 12 -11.96 17.80 9.36
C ASN A 12 -11.54 17.21 8.02
N TRP A 13 -10.80 17.98 7.24
CA TRP A 13 -10.17 17.55 6.00
C TRP A 13 -9.29 16.33 6.29
N PRO A 14 -9.60 15.16 5.78
CA PRO A 14 -8.74 14.02 5.98
C PRO A 14 -7.48 14.22 5.14
N THR A 15 -6.34 14.09 5.77
CA THR A 15 -5.06 13.95 5.09
C THR A 15 -5.17 12.80 4.09
N ILE A 16 -4.80 13.08 2.84
CA ILE A 16 -4.97 12.19 1.70
C ILE A 16 -4.02 11.00 1.87
N GLY A 17 -4.52 9.94 2.50
CA GLY A 17 -3.86 8.64 2.52
C GLY A 17 -4.27 7.78 1.31
N ILE A 18 -3.64 6.63 1.15
CA ILE A 18 -3.98 5.60 0.16
C ILE A 18 -5.49 5.33 0.13
N GLU A 19 -6.15 5.36 1.29
CA GLU A 19 -7.60 5.15 1.44
C GLU A 19 -8.45 6.11 0.62
N LEU A 20 -8.16 7.42 0.65
CA LEU A 20 -8.93 8.40 -0.11
C LEU A 20 -8.68 8.30 -1.61
N MET A 21 -7.45 7.98 -1.99
CA MET A 21 -7.12 7.73 -3.38
C MET A 21 -7.88 6.49 -3.88
N LEU A 22 -7.95 5.43 -3.10
CA LEU A 22 -8.73 4.23 -3.40
C LEU A 22 -10.23 4.48 -3.37
N LEU A 23 -10.76 5.21 -2.37
CA LEU A 23 -12.17 5.57 -2.32
C LEU A 23 -12.56 6.45 -3.51
N SER A 24 -11.72 7.39 -3.92
CA SER A 24 -11.97 8.21 -5.12
C SER A 24 -11.91 7.40 -6.41
N MET A 25 -11.02 6.41 -6.49
CA MET A 25 -10.94 5.48 -7.62
C MET A 25 -12.11 4.49 -7.60
N LEU A 26 -12.48 3.94 -6.44
CA LEU A 26 -13.67 3.09 -6.29
C LEU A 26 -14.96 3.85 -6.61
N HIS A 27 -15.09 5.12 -6.21
CA HIS A 27 -16.24 5.96 -6.56
C HIS A 27 -16.33 6.23 -8.08
N LYS A 28 -15.20 6.43 -8.75
CA LYS A 28 -15.17 6.51 -10.24
C LYS A 28 -15.54 5.19 -10.90
N LEU A 29 -15.24 4.05 -10.27
CA LEU A 29 -15.61 2.71 -10.77
C LEU A 29 -17.09 2.37 -10.53
N GLN A 30 -17.75 3.02 -9.56
CA GLN A 30 -19.18 2.85 -9.25
C GLN A 30 -20.10 3.74 -10.08
N SER A 31 -19.57 4.62 -10.91
CA SER A 31 -20.39 5.44 -11.80
C SER A 31 -21.12 4.53 -12.79
N THR A 32 -22.44 4.67 -12.85
CA THR A 32 -23.41 3.76 -13.52
C THR A 32 -23.34 3.76 -15.05
N LYS A 33 -22.37 4.42 -15.67
CA LYS A 33 -22.09 4.27 -17.11
C LYS A 33 -21.07 3.16 -17.27
N PRO A 34 -21.26 2.23 -18.23
CA PRO A 34 -20.24 1.25 -18.55
C PRO A 34 -18.98 2.00 -19.00
N VAL A 35 -18.10 2.25 -18.05
CA VAL A 35 -16.77 2.80 -18.35
C VAL A 35 -16.04 1.68 -19.07
N GLN A 36 -15.65 1.93 -20.32
CA GLN A 36 -14.66 1.10 -21.00
C GLN A 36 -13.52 0.81 -20.02
N PRO A 37 -13.07 -0.44 -19.89
CA PRO A 37 -12.01 -0.79 -18.93
C PRO A 37 -10.78 0.05 -19.28
N ARG A 38 -10.61 1.15 -18.56
CA ARG A 38 -9.42 1.98 -18.67
C ARG A 38 -8.33 1.29 -17.88
N THR A 39 -7.22 1.01 -18.55
CA THR A 39 -5.97 0.78 -17.84
C THR A 39 -5.71 2.04 -17.02
N THR A 40 -5.66 1.88 -15.70
CA THR A 40 -5.34 2.98 -14.79
C THR A 40 -3.97 2.69 -14.23
N ASP A 41 -2.98 3.47 -14.64
CA ASP A 41 -1.64 3.41 -14.09
C ASP A 41 -1.29 4.79 -13.55
N ALA A 42 -0.75 4.84 -12.33
CA ALA A 42 -0.26 6.04 -11.71
C ALA A 42 0.94 5.72 -10.81
N TRP A 43 1.93 6.60 -10.86
CA TRP A 43 3.08 6.59 -10.00
C TRP A 43 3.17 7.91 -9.22
N LEU A 44 3.15 7.81 -7.89
CA LEU A 44 3.37 8.95 -7.00
C LEU A 44 4.82 8.92 -6.55
N ALA A 45 5.68 9.66 -7.25
CA ALA A 45 7.13 9.57 -7.11
C ALA A 45 7.63 9.89 -5.69
N ASN A 46 7.05 10.90 -5.03
CA ASN A 46 7.49 11.33 -3.70
C ASN A 46 7.22 10.28 -2.61
N SER A 47 6.12 9.57 -2.72
CA SER A 47 5.72 8.52 -1.76
C SER A 47 6.02 7.11 -2.28
N GLN A 48 6.58 7.01 -3.49
CA GLN A 48 6.85 5.75 -4.19
C GLN A 48 5.64 4.80 -4.19
N ILE A 49 4.47 5.33 -4.56
CA ILE A 49 3.24 4.56 -4.63
C ILE A 49 2.91 4.26 -6.08
N MET A 50 2.79 2.97 -6.39
CA MET A 50 2.24 2.47 -7.64
C MET A 50 0.74 2.21 -7.48
N VAL A 51 -0.05 2.64 -8.47
CA VAL A 51 -1.43 2.19 -8.66
C VAL A 51 -1.55 1.65 -10.07
N ALA A 52 -2.12 0.46 -10.22
CA ALA A 52 -2.34 -0.14 -11.52
C ALA A 52 -3.69 -0.88 -11.59
N GLY A 53 -4.39 -0.75 -12.73
CA GLY A 53 -5.68 -1.38 -12.93
C GLY A 53 -5.91 -1.85 -14.36
N ASN A 54 -6.86 -2.79 -14.54
CA ASN A 54 -7.29 -3.29 -15.86
C ASN A 54 -8.84 -3.37 -16.00
N GLY A 55 -9.55 -2.62 -15.16
CA GLY A 55 -11.02 -2.64 -15.12
C GLY A 55 -11.62 -3.72 -14.23
N LYS A 56 -10.94 -4.85 -14.01
CA LYS A 56 -11.33 -5.89 -13.05
C LYS A 56 -10.46 -5.87 -11.80
N TRP A 57 -9.18 -5.89 -11.99
CA TRP A 57 -8.17 -5.81 -10.92
C TRP A 57 -7.71 -4.37 -10.72
N LEU A 58 -7.51 -3.99 -9.47
CA LEU A 58 -6.74 -2.84 -9.06
C LEU A 58 -5.74 -3.30 -8.00
N ILE A 59 -4.51 -2.84 -8.13
CA ILE A 59 -3.47 -2.97 -7.11
C ILE A 59 -2.91 -1.59 -6.79
N ALA A 60 -2.70 -1.32 -5.50
CA ALA A 60 -1.86 -0.22 -5.05
C ALA A 60 -0.79 -0.77 -4.12
N ALA A 61 0.44 -0.30 -4.29
CA ALA A 61 1.59 -0.75 -3.52
C ALA A 61 2.50 0.43 -3.18
N LYS A 62 3.17 0.35 -2.04
CA LYS A 62 3.98 1.42 -1.47
C LYS A 62 5.43 1.00 -1.32
N GLY A 63 6.34 1.89 -1.71
CA GLY A 63 7.75 1.93 -1.29
C GLY A 63 7.93 2.92 -0.14
N GLY A 64 8.68 4.01 -0.37
CA GLY A 64 8.85 5.12 0.56
C GLY A 64 9.65 4.77 1.80
N ASN A 65 9.36 5.46 2.91
CA ASN A 65 10.05 5.27 4.18
C ASN A 65 9.10 5.36 5.37
N ASN A 66 9.56 4.94 6.54
CA ASN A 66 8.77 4.92 7.77
C ASN A 66 8.85 6.22 8.59
N ALA A 67 9.13 7.37 7.94
CA ALA A 67 9.11 8.71 8.57
C ALA A 67 8.30 9.74 7.75
N GLU A 68 7.53 9.30 6.77
CA GLU A 68 6.64 10.19 6.02
C GLU A 68 5.55 10.75 6.95
N SER A 69 5.02 11.91 6.60
CA SER A 69 3.95 12.52 7.40
C SER A 69 2.73 11.62 7.45
N HIS A 70 2.21 11.36 8.66
CA HIS A 70 1.05 10.50 8.92
C HIS A 70 1.21 9.04 8.44
N ASN A 71 2.45 8.53 8.32
CA ASN A 71 2.73 7.18 7.88
C ASN A 71 2.41 6.11 8.93
N HIS A 72 2.35 4.87 8.45
CA HIS A 72 2.49 3.65 9.24
C HIS A 72 3.84 3.00 8.94
N ASN A 73 4.28 2.01 9.70
CA ASN A 73 5.45 1.20 9.37
C ASN A 73 5.02 0.13 8.37
N ASP A 74 4.92 0.50 7.09
CA ASP A 74 4.23 -0.28 6.07
C ASP A 74 4.94 -0.28 4.72
N VAL A 75 6.27 -0.08 4.71
CA VAL A 75 7.08 -0.13 3.49
C VAL A 75 6.92 -1.48 2.79
N GLY A 76 6.52 -1.44 1.52
CA GLY A 76 6.22 -2.62 0.73
C GLY A 76 4.80 -3.15 0.88
N SER A 77 3.93 -2.54 1.71
CA SER A 77 2.53 -2.94 1.81
C SER A 77 1.78 -2.68 0.50
N PHE A 78 0.69 -3.41 0.31
CA PHE A 78 -0.14 -3.33 -0.89
C PHE A 78 -1.57 -3.70 -0.56
N ILE A 79 -2.47 -3.28 -1.44
CA ILE A 79 -3.88 -3.64 -1.42
C ILE A 79 -4.32 -4.07 -2.80
N ILE A 80 -5.28 -4.97 -2.88
CA ILE A 80 -5.80 -5.52 -4.12
C ILE A 80 -7.32 -5.52 -4.07
N THR A 81 -7.96 -5.08 -5.15
CA THR A 81 -9.40 -5.24 -5.35
C THR A 81 -9.69 -6.01 -6.63
N TYR A 82 -10.82 -6.70 -6.64
CA TYR A 82 -11.34 -7.42 -7.80
C TYR A 82 -12.80 -7.07 -8.04
N ASN A 83 -13.14 -6.64 -9.24
CA ASN A 83 -14.49 -6.15 -9.60
C ASN A 83 -15.04 -5.12 -8.59
N GLY A 84 -14.19 -4.19 -8.13
CA GLY A 84 -14.54 -3.16 -7.16
C GLY A 84 -14.74 -3.67 -5.72
N LYS A 85 -14.47 -4.95 -5.44
CA LYS A 85 -14.53 -5.51 -4.09
C LYS A 85 -13.13 -5.74 -3.54
N PRO A 86 -12.89 -5.45 -2.25
CA PRO A 86 -11.63 -5.78 -1.61
C PRO A 86 -11.31 -7.27 -1.70
N ALA A 87 -10.10 -7.62 -2.13
CA ALA A 87 -9.57 -8.99 -2.17
C ALA A 87 -8.45 -9.16 -1.13
N LEU A 88 -7.50 -8.23 -1.09
CA LEU A 88 -6.52 -8.09 -0.01
C LEU A 88 -6.57 -6.64 0.45
N ILE A 89 -6.82 -6.46 1.73
CA ILE A 89 -6.96 -5.14 2.37
C ILE A 89 -5.76 -4.85 3.27
N ASP A 90 -5.57 -3.59 3.55
CA ASP A 90 -4.72 -3.10 4.63
C ASP A 90 -5.61 -2.70 5.82
N LEU A 91 -5.05 -2.66 7.03
CA LEU A 91 -5.81 -2.31 8.23
C LEU A 91 -6.35 -0.88 8.19
N GLY A 92 -5.69 -0.01 7.44
CA GLY A 92 -6.05 1.39 7.34
C GLY A 92 -5.72 2.20 8.59
N ARG A 93 -6.28 3.42 8.66
CA ARG A 93 -6.08 4.32 9.80
C ARG A 93 -7.16 4.14 10.87
N ASP A 94 -6.76 4.40 12.12
CA ASP A 94 -7.68 4.51 13.25
C ASP A 94 -8.08 5.98 13.51
N THR A 95 -8.97 6.18 14.47
CA THR A 95 -9.32 7.52 14.95
C THR A 95 -8.09 8.18 15.60
N TYR A 96 -7.81 9.41 15.22
CA TYR A 96 -6.71 10.16 15.80
C TYR A 96 -6.96 10.50 17.27
N THR A 97 -5.97 10.21 18.10
CA THR A 97 -5.95 10.51 19.53
C THR A 97 -4.69 11.27 19.89
N SER A 98 -4.53 11.69 21.12
CA SER A 98 -3.27 12.27 21.60
C SER A 98 -2.08 11.32 21.44
N GLN A 99 -2.30 10.00 21.55
CA GLN A 99 -1.26 8.98 21.32
C GLN A 99 -0.78 8.98 19.86
N THR A 100 -1.66 9.24 18.88
CA THR A 100 -1.30 9.30 17.46
C THR A 100 -0.19 10.32 17.16
N PHE A 101 -0.12 11.39 17.94
CA PHE A 101 0.85 12.48 17.78
C PHE A 101 1.98 12.44 18.83
N SER A 102 2.12 11.34 19.55
CA SER A 102 3.16 11.14 20.56
C SER A 102 4.23 10.16 20.07
N ASN A 103 5.33 10.05 20.84
CA ASN A 103 6.37 9.03 20.63
C ASN A 103 5.85 7.58 20.82
N ARG A 104 4.63 7.42 21.36
CA ARG A 104 3.97 6.13 21.55
C ARG A 104 3.05 5.75 20.37
N ARG A 105 3.08 6.49 19.26
CA ARG A 105 2.19 6.19 18.11
C ARG A 105 2.40 4.79 17.53
N TYR A 106 3.64 4.30 17.54
CA TYR A 106 3.98 2.97 17.01
C TYR A 106 3.69 1.81 17.98
N GLU A 107 3.08 2.07 19.14
CA GLU A 107 2.41 1.06 19.95
C GLU A 107 0.98 0.76 19.45
N MET A 108 0.39 1.68 18.70
CA MET A 108 -0.95 1.52 18.12
C MET A 108 -0.93 0.44 17.04
N MET A 109 -1.93 -0.43 17.05
CA MET A 109 -2.02 -1.59 16.19
C MET A 109 -1.92 -1.22 14.69
N ASN A 110 -2.63 -0.18 14.28
CA ASN A 110 -2.68 0.27 12.89
C ASN A 110 -1.39 0.95 12.39
N ASN A 111 -0.46 1.31 13.28
CA ASN A 111 0.83 1.90 12.89
C ASN A 111 1.95 0.86 12.82
N ARG A 112 1.71 -0.36 13.30
CA ARG A 112 2.71 -1.43 13.39
C ARG A 112 2.70 -2.32 12.16
N SER A 113 3.88 -2.64 11.65
CA SER A 113 4.05 -3.35 10.37
C SER A 113 3.39 -4.73 10.35
N LYS A 114 3.33 -5.45 11.47
CA LYS A 114 2.73 -6.80 11.49
C LYS A 114 1.23 -6.85 11.20
N TYR A 115 0.57 -5.71 11.15
CA TYR A 115 -0.85 -5.60 10.82
C TYR A 115 -1.08 -5.10 9.38
N HIS A 116 0.00 -4.91 8.62
CA HIS A 116 0.00 -4.58 7.21
C HIS A 116 0.39 -5.80 6.36
N ASN A 117 0.32 -5.68 5.04
CA ASN A 117 0.68 -6.75 4.12
C ASN A 117 2.20 -6.83 3.92
N VAL A 118 2.94 -6.91 5.03
CA VAL A 118 4.40 -7.05 5.07
C VAL A 118 4.79 -8.16 6.07
N PRO A 119 5.95 -8.80 5.90
CA PRO A 119 6.35 -9.91 6.78
C PRO A 119 6.78 -9.41 8.17
N VAL A 120 6.73 -10.32 9.14
CA VAL A 120 7.54 -10.26 10.36
C VAL A 120 8.76 -11.15 10.11
N ILE A 121 9.97 -10.61 10.21
CA ILE A 121 11.20 -11.29 9.85
C ILE A 121 11.98 -11.63 11.13
N ASN A 122 12.24 -12.91 11.39
CA ASN A 122 12.91 -13.39 12.61
C ASN A 122 12.32 -12.81 13.92
N GLY A 123 10.99 -12.57 13.92
CA GLY A 123 10.29 -11.97 15.05
C GLY A 123 10.33 -10.43 15.09
N TYR A 124 11.00 -9.79 14.17
CA TYR A 124 11.12 -8.34 14.10
C TYR A 124 10.11 -7.72 13.14
N GLU A 125 9.54 -6.60 13.57
CA GLU A 125 8.70 -5.71 12.76
C GLU A 125 9.56 -4.60 12.13
N GLN A 126 9.01 -3.92 11.12
CA GLN A 126 9.63 -2.69 10.61
C GLN A 126 9.69 -1.63 11.72
N LYS A 127 10.71 -0.79 11.68
CA LYS A 127 10.88 0.34 12.60
C LYS A 127 10.47 1.66 11.95
N ASP A 128 10.17 2.61 12.79
CA ASP A 128 9.98 4.01 12.43
C ASP A 128 11.33 4.70 12.21
N GLY A 129 11.33 5.67 11.31
CA GLY A 129 12.52 6.44 10.94
C GLY A 129 12.76 6.49 9.44
N SER A 130 13.39 7.55 8.95
CA SER A 130 13.66 7.75 7.53
C SER A 130 14.74 6.82 6.99
N GLU A 131 15.56 6.25 7.85
CA GLU A 131 16.52 5.21 7.52
C GLU A 131 15.86 3.87 7.22
N TYR A 132 14.65 3.62 7.75
CA TYR A 132 13.84 2.43 7.49
C TYR A 132 12.95 2.66 6.28
N LYS A 133 13.39 2.14 5.13
CA LYS A 133 12.82 2.48 3.82
C LYS A 133 12.91 1.35 2.81
N GLY A 134 12.11 1.47 1.76
CA GLY A 134 12.29 0.69 0.53
C GLY A 134 13.54 1.17 -0.22
N ILE A 135 14.32 0.24 -0.72
CA ILE A 135 15.45 0.51 -1.60
C ILE A 135 15.25 -0.19 -2.94
N ASP A 136 16.02 0.23 -3.95
CA ASP A 136 15.95 -0.31 -5.32
C ASP A 136 14.51 -0.34 -5.86
N VAL A 137 13.76 0.72 -5.55
CA VAL A 137 12.36 0.84 -5.96
C VAL A 137 12.29 1.20 -7.43
N ASP A 138 11.66 0.34 -8.21
CA ASP A 138 11.46 0.52 -9.65
C ASP A 138 10.01 0.21 -10.04
N HIS A 139 9.54 0.83 -11.13
CA HIS A 139 8.21 0.61 -11.66
C HIS A 139 8.21 0.65 -13.18
N THR A 140 7.38 -0.17 -13.78
CA THR A 140 7.21 -0.23 -15.23
C THR A 140 5.73 -0.35 -15.59
N TYR A 141 5.30 0.42 -16.58
CA TYR A 141 3.97 0.36 -17.17
C TYR A 141 4.07 0.03 -18.66
N THR A 142 3.33 -0.99 -19.06
CA THR A 142 3.16 -1.38 -20.46
C THR A 142 1.70 -1.74 -20.72
N ASP A 143 1.31 -1.89 -21.98
CA ASP A 143 -0.04 -2.37 -22.35
C ASP A 143 -0.32 -3.78 -21.81
N SER A 144 0.72 -4.59 -21.61
CA SER A 144 0.59 -5.98 -21.17
C SER A 144 0.70 -6.17 -19.66
N ALA A 145 1.41 -5.29 -18.97
CA ALA A 145 1.64 -5.42 -17.52
C ALA A 145 2.04 -4.10 -16.88
N SER A 146 1.74 -3.99 -15.57
CA SER A 146 2.33 -3.02 -14.66
C SER A 146 3.09 -3.77 -13.58
N VAL A 147 4.31 -3.35 -13.29
CA VAL A 147 5.22 -4.00 -12.35
C VAL A 147 5.77 -2.97 -11.38
N MET A 148 5.87 -3.34 -10.12
CA MET A 148 6.66 -2.64 -9.11
C MET A 148 7.64 -3.60 -8.46
N LEU A 149 8.86 -3.15 -8.27
CA LEU A 149 9.91 -3.80 -7.47
C LEU A 149 10.23 -2.92 -6.27
N VAL A 150 10.44 -3.53 -5.14
CA VAL A 150 10.95 -2.86 -3.93
C VAL A 150 11.69 -3.86 -3.06
N ASP A 151 12.91 -3.56 -2.67
CA ASP A 151 13.60 -4.28 -1.60
C ASP A 151 13.20 -3.66 -0.26
N ILE A 152 12.57 -4.44 0.59
CA ILE A 152 12.04 -4.02 1.90
C ILE A 152 12.97 -4.35 3.07
N ALA A 153 14.11 -5.00 2.84
CA ALA A 153 15.02 -5.42 3.91
C ALA A 153 15.46 -4.24 4.78
N LYS A 154 15.71 -3.07 4.17
CA LYS A 154 16.14 -1.87 4.90
C LYS A 154 15.05 -1.23 5.76
N ALA A 155 13.80 -1.68 5.66
CA ALA A 155 12.73 -1.26 6.57
C ALA A 155 12.79 -1.96 7.94
N TYR A 156 13.62 -3.00 8.07
CA TYR A 156 13.78 -3.80 9.28
C TYR A 156 15.08 -3.46 10.02
N PRO A 157 15.13 -3.71 11.35
CA PRO A 157 16.36 -3.56 12.12
C PRO A 157 17.38 -4.64 11.71
N LYS A 158 18.65 -4.42 12.02
CA LYS A 158 19.74 -5.36 11.68
C LYS A 158 19.56 -6.75 12.31
N GLU A 159 18.91 -6.79 13.46
CA GLU A 159 18.61 -8.01 14.21
C GLU A 159 17.60 -8.91 13.47
N ALA A 160 16.96 -8.42 12.42
CA ALA A 160 16.13 -9.23 11.54
C ALA A 160 16.96 -10.14 10.63
N GLU A 161 18.28 -9.92 10.51
CA GLU A 161 19.24 -10.75 9.76
C GLU A 161 18.78 -11.02 8.33
N VAL A 162 18.21 -9.99 7.68
CA VAL A 162 17.77 -10.04 6.28
C VAL A 162 18.66 -9.15 5.44
N LYS A 163 19.33 -9.74 4.47
CA LYS A 163 20.22 -9.04 3.54
C LYS A 163 19.46 -8.36 2.41
N SER A 164 18.48 -9.05 1.85
CA SER A 164 17.62 -8.54 0.79
C SER A 164 16.27 -9.24 0.83
N TRP A 165 15.19 -8.49 0.61
CA TRP A 165 13.83 -9.01 0.45
C TRP A 165 13.15 -8.22 -0.66
N VAL A 166 13.39 -8.64 -1.89
CA VAL A 166 12.81 -7.97 -3.07
C VAL A 166 11.40 -8.50 -3.30
N ARG A 167 10.44 -7.60 -3.20
CA ARG A 167 9.03 -7.84 -3.53
C ARG A 167 8.76 -7.36 -4.95
N ARG A 168 8.28 -8.27 -5.80
CA ARG A 168 7.81 -7.97 -7.14
C ARG A 168 6.29 -8.11 -7.20
N LEU A 169 5.62 -6.98 -7.43
CA LEU A 169 4.17 -6.94 -7.63
C LEU A 169 3.89 -6.73 -9.11
N THR A 170 3.02 -7.57 -9.69
CA THR A 170 2.73 -7.52 -11.13
C THR A 170 1.24 -7.62 -11.37
N LEU A 171 0.66 -6.64 -12.06
CA LEU A 171 -0.63 -6.78 -12.74
C LEU A 171 -0.37 -7.21 -14.18
N ASN A 172 -0.65 -8.46 -14.51
CA ASN A 172 -0.58 -8.97 -15.88
C ASN A 172 -1.96 -8.81 -16.55
N ARG A 173 -2.05 -7.92 -17.54
CA ARG A 173 -3.31 -7.62 -18.23
C ARG A 173 -3.73 -8.72 -19.19
N LYS A 174 -2.77 -9.34 -19.88
CA LYS A 174 -3.05 -10.44 -20.83
C LYS A 174 -3.58 -11.68 -20.12
N LEU A 175 -2.99 -12.02 -18.98
CA LEU A 175 -3.40 -13.18 -18.16
C LEU A 175 -4.52 -12.83 -17.19
N ASN A 176 -4.92 -11.55 -17.10
CA ASN A 176 -5.92 -11.05 -16.15
C ASN A 176 -5.67 -11.51 -14.72
N LYS A 177 -4.44 -11.35 -14.24
CA LYS A 177 -4.04 -11.77 -12.88
C LYS A 177 -3.08 -10.80 -12.24
N ILE A 178 -3.09 -10.79 -10.90
CA ILE A 178 -2.05 -10.18 -10.08
C ILE A 178 -1.16 -11.29 -9.53
N SER A 179 0.14 -11.05 -9.48
CA SER A 179 1.11 -11.92 -8.82
C SER A 179 2.04 -11.09 -7.94
N ILE A 180 2.36 -11.67 -6.79
CA ILE A 180 3.35 -11.13 -5.85
C ILE A 180 4.41 -12.22 -5.72
N VAL A 181 5.66 -11.87 -5.99
CA VAL A 181 6.80 -12.78 -5.93
C VAL A 181 7.83 -12.17 -4.99
N GLU A 182 8.34 -12.97 -4.07
CA GLU A 182 9.32 -12.58 -3.08
C GLU A 182 10.66 -13.26 -3.40
N TYR A 183 11.74 -12.48 -3.45
CA TYR A 183 13.12 -12.98 -3.57
C TYR A 183 13.85 -12.62 -2.27
N ILE A 184 14.24 -13.63 -1.51
CA ILE A 184 14.71 -13.45 -0.13
C ILE A 184 16.13 -13.97 -0.02
N VAL A 185 17.02 -13.16 0.57
CA VAL A 185 18.37 -13.53 0.98
C VAL A 185 18.52 -13.16 2.45
N MET A 186 18.76 -14.16 3.28
CA MET A 186 19.07 -13.98 4.71
C MET A 186 20.58 -13.89 4.90
N ASP A 187 21.03 -13.30 6.01
CA ASP A 187 22.44 -13.24 6.41
C ASP A 187 22.92 -14.59 6.95
#